data_e398a2dbf0d368eb0594a449861a6937
#
_entry.id   e398a2dbf0d368eb0594a449861a6937
#
_cell.length_a   1.000
_cell.length_b   1.000
_cell.length_c   1.000
_cell.angle_alpha   90.00
_cell.angle_beta   90.00
_cell.angle_gamma   90.00
#
_symmetry.space_group_name_H-M   'P 1'
#
loop_
_entity.id
_entity.type
_entity.pdbx_description
1 polymer ?
#
loop_
_entity_poly.entity_id
_entity_poly.type
_entity_poly.pdbx_seq_one_letter_code
_entity_poly.pdbx_strand_id
1 'polypeptide(L)'
;MTISTITRTKQYNGNNSTTVFAYDFNIQADSELQIYLGTPVAAPTTWTLKTLTSEYTITGSGVAGGGNVTFGSAPPTGVGNVFIRRVTAKTQASDYVENDAFTAATLENNLDHLTQITQDMQEEIDRCFKLGSVVPDAGSTEASSVVADRKNKLFAFDASGDFSVTSEVGTVKGNWAA
;
A
#
# COMPACT_ATOMS: atom_id res chain seq x y z
N MET A 1 8.76 18.84 10.51
CA MET A 1 9.64 18.30 9.44
C MET A 1 8.76 17.96 8.26
N THR A 2 9.06 18.47 7.07
CA THR A 2 8.13 18.45 5.92
C THR A 2 8.22 17.12 5.17
N ILE A 3 7.07 16.49 4.85
CA ILE A 3 7.01 15.31 4.00
C ILE A 3 7.25 15.72 2.56
N SER A 4 8.36 15.26 1.97
CA SER A 4 8.78 15.57 0.61
C SER A 4 8.69 14.38 -0.36
N THR A 5 8.25 13.22 0.09
CA THR A 5 8.16 11.99 -0.71
C THR A 5 6.76 11.38 -0.61
N ILE A 6 6.29 10.81 -1.71
CA ILE A 6 5.04 10.05 -1.77
C ILE A 6 5.27 8.56 -1.52
N THR A 7 6.54 8.11 -1.42
CA THR A 7 6.87 6.71 -1.16
C THR A 7 6.38 6.29 0.22
N ARG A 8 5.77 5.12 0.31
CA ARG A 8 5.22 4.55 1.55
C ARG A 8 5.29 3.03 1.59
N THR A 9 5.87 2.44 0.56
CA THR A 9 6.07 0.99 0.45
C THR A 9 7.48 0.69 -0.01
N LYS A 10 8.03 -0.42 0.45
CA LYS A 10 9.29 -1.01 -0.01
C LYS A 10 9.12 -2.50 -0.17
N GLN A 11 9.77 -3.05 -1.17
CA GLN A 11 9.80 -4.48 -1.41
C GLN A 11 11.24 -4.95 -1.57
N TYR A 12 11.57 -6.08 -0.95
CA TYR A 12 12.91 -6.65 -0.94
C TYR A 12 12.88 -8.15 -1.20
N ASN A 13 14.00 -8.67 -1.64
CA ASN A 13 14.24 -10.09 -1.76
C ASN A 13 14.83 -10.63 -0.44
N GLY A 14 14.21 -11.64 0.14
CA GLY A 14 14.82 -12.40 1.21
C GLY A 14 15.96 -13.25 0.69
N ASN A 15 16.95 -13.56 1.54
CA ASN A 15 18.14 -14.34 1.16
C ASN A 15 18.66 -15.28 2.27
N ASN A 16 17.85 -15.59 3.28
CA ASN A 16 18.21 -16.38 4.48
C ASN A 16 19.41 -15.84 5.30
N SER A 17 19.87 -14.63 5.03
CA SER A 17 21.05 -14.05 5.68
C SER A 17 20.81 -12.62 6.17
N THR A 18 20.22 -11.78 5.32
CA THR A 18 19.95 -10.38 5.65
C THR A 18 18.76 -10.28 6.59
N THR A 19 18.97 -9.62 7.71
CA THR A 19 17.91 -9.34 8.70
C THR A 19 17.47 -7.88 8.71
N VAL A 20 18.27 -6.95 8.14
CA VAL A 20 18.03 -5.51 8.18
C VAL A 20 17.60 -5.01 6.81
N PHE A 21 16.43 -4.35 6.75
CA PHE A 21 15.85 -3.78 5.53
C PHE A 21 15.50 -2.32 5.77
N ALA A 22 16.02 -1.42 4.93
CA ALA A 22 15.79 0.01 5.06
C ALA A 22 14.40 0.41 4.52
N TYR A 23 13.82 1.45 5.08
CA TYR A 23 12.72 2.20 4.47
C TYR A 23 13.07 3.69 4.45
N ASP A 24 12.60 4.43 3.45
CA ASP A 24 13.01 5.81 3.14
C ASP A 24 11.85 6.81 3.19
N PHE A 25 10.84 6.51 3.97
CA PHE A 25 9.68 7.36 4.18
C PHE A 25 9.41 7.57 5.68
N ASN A 26 8.80 8.71 6.00
CA ASN A 26 8.48 9.03 7.39
C ASN A 26 7.34 8.15 7.93
N ILE A 27 7.49 7.70 9.19
CA ILE A 27 6.43 7.18 10.05
C ILE A 27 6.48 7.93 11.38
N GLN A 28 5.36 8.17 12.02
CA GLN A 28 5.33 8.86 13.31
C GLN A 28 5.49 7.89 14.48
N ALA A 29 5.01 6.67 14.33
CA ALA A 29 5.12 5.61 15.34
C ALA A 29 5.47 4.26 14.68
N ASP A 30 6.14 3.38 15.41
CA ASP A 30 6.50 2.03 14.94
C ASP A 30 5.28 1.21 14.53
N SER A 31 4.13 1.43 15.22
CA SER A 31 2.86 0.77 14.90
C SER A 31 2.27 1.11 13.53
N GLU A 32 2.75 2.18 12.89
CA GLU A 32 2.33 2.58 11.55
C GLU A 32 3.04 1.82 10.43
N LEU A 33 4.05 0.99 10.76
CA LEU A 33 4.75 0.19 9.78
C LEU A 33 4.30 -1.27 9.85
N GLN A 34 3.75 -1.78 8.76
CA GLN A 34 3.35 -3.16 8.61
C GLN A 34 4.31 -3.90 7.69
N ILE A 35 4.73 -5.09 8.14
CA ILE A 35 5.68 -5.93 7.43
C ILE A 35 5.00 -7.25 7.07
N TYR A 36 5.10 -7.61 5.80
CA TYR A 36 4.55 -8.87 5.29
C TYR A 36 5.65 -9.74 4.71
N LEU A 37 5.55 -11.04 4.95
CA LEU A 37 6.31 -12.04 4.22
C LEU A 37 5.41 -12.81 3.26
N GLY A 38 5.83 -12.87 2.01
CA GLY A 38 5.14 -13.56 0.95
C GLY A 38 5.50 -15.03 0.81
N THR A 39 4.51 -15.87 0.50
CA THR A 39 4.65 -17.29 0.20
C THR A 39 3.82 -17.69 -1.02
N PRO A 40 4.30 -18.58 -1.88
CA PRO A 40 5.64 -19.19 -1.90
C PRO A 40 6.72 -18.13 -2.20
N VAL A 41 7.92 -18.33 -1.71
CA VAL A 41 9.00 -17.33 -1.76
C VAL A 41 9.46 -16.97 -3.19
N ALA A 42 9.27 -17.86 -4.15
CA ALA A 42 9.67 -17.63 -5.56
C ALA A 42 8.70 -16.69 -6.31
N ALA A 43 7.40 -16.76 -5.95
CA ALA A 43 6.35 -15.92 -6.53
C ALA A 43 5.23 -15.77 -5.49
N PRO A 44 5.29 -14.76 -4.61
CA PRO A 44 4.36 -14.64 -3.51
C PRO A 44 2.91 -14.47 -3.99
N THR A 45 2.04 -15.38 -3.59
CA THR A 45 0.59 -15.31 -3.80
C THR A 45 -0.18 -15.10 -2.49
N THR A 46 0.45 -15.42 -1.37
CA THR A 46 -0.12 -15.22 -0.03
C THR A 46 0.84 -14.39 0.82
N TRP A 47 0.31 -13.45 1.58
CA TRP A 47 1.08 -12.54 2.40
C TRP A 47 0.70 -12.70 3.88
N THR A 48 1.71 -12.92 4.73
CA THR A 48 1.54 -13.05 6.17
C THR A 48 2.06 -11.81 6.87
N LEU A 49 1.18 -11.12 7.59
CA LEU A 49 1.56 -9.98 8.44
C LEU A 49 2.43 -10.49 9.59
N LYS A 50 3.57 -9.83 9.81
CA LYS A 50 4.49 -10.09 10.90
C LYS A 50 4.14 -9.25 12.13
N THR A 51 4.53 -9.74 13.30
CA THR A 51 4.22 -9.11 14.58
C THR A 51 5.37 -8.24 15.05
N LEU A 52 5.10 -6.96 15.27
CA LEU A 52 6.05 -6.01 15.84
C LEU A 52 6.53 -6.48 17.22
N THR A 53 7.77 -6.23 17.54
CA THR A 53 8.50 -6.61 18.76
C THR A 53 8.87 -8.08 18.87
N SER A 54 8.01 -9.01 18.47
CA SER A 54 8.31 -10.46 18.57
C SER A 54 9.03 -11.02 17.34
N GLU A 55 8.72 -10.54 16.14
CA GLU A 55 9.30 -11.03 14.89
C GLU A 55 10.25 -10.01 14.24
N TYR A 56 10.02 -8.73 14.48
CA TYR A 56 10.87 -7.65 13.99
C TYR A 56 10.83 -6.43 14.93
N THR A 57 11.82 -5.58 14.79
CA THR A 57 11.92 -4.26 15.44
C THR A 57 12.10 -3.17 14.39
N ILE A 58 11.78 -1.93 14.75
CA ILE A 58 11.85 -0.75 13.87
C ILE A 58 12.74 0.30 14.50
N THR A 59 13.44 1.05 13.68
CA THR A 59 14.17 2.27 14.05
C THR A 59 13.83 3.37 13.06
N GLY A 60 13.91 4.64 13.47
CA GLY A 60 13.72 5.79 12.58
C GLY A 60 12.30 6.36 12.60
N SER A 61 11.45 6.01 13.58
CA SER A 61 10.17 6.72 13.79
C SER A 61 10.41 8.20 14.06
N GLY A 62 9.64 9.08 13.45
CA GLY A 62 9.81 10.53 13.51
C GLY A 62 10.96 11.07 12.66
N VAL A 63 11.66 10.22 11.88
CA VAL A 63 12.76 10.64 11.00
C VAL A 63 12.26 10.75 9.56
N ALA A 64 12.49 11.91 8.89
CA ALA A 64 12.02 12.16 7.52
C ALA A 64 12.54 11.15 6.50
N GLY A 65 13.80 10.75 6.66
CA GLY A 65 14.47 9.79 5.76
C GLY A 65 14.14 8.34 6.06
N GLY A 66 13.23 8.05 6.99
CA GLY A 66 12.89 6.69 7.40
C GLY A 66 13.92 6.05 8.32
N GLY A 67 14.04 4.73 8.24
CA GLY A 67 14.90 3.94 9.13
C GLY A 67 15.07 2.51 8.66
N ASN A 68 15.15 1.60 9.62
CA ASN A 68 15.36 0.18 9.35
C ASN A 68 14.34 -0.70 10.07
N VAL A 69 13.96 -1.77 9.39
CA VAL A 69 13.29 -2.93 9.95
C VAL A 69 14.32 -4.00 10.20
N THR A 70 14.42 -4.52 11.42
CA THR A 70 15.32 -5.60 11.78
C THR A 70 14.52 -6.83 12.18
N PHE A 71 14.60 -7.90 11.41
CA PHE A 71 13.99 -9.18 11.72
C PHE A 71 14.78 -9.96 12.76
N GLY A 72 14.09 -10.68 13.65
CA GLY A 72 14.69 -11.62 14.58
C GLY A 72 15.29 -12.85 13.89
N SER A 73 14.72 -13.23 12.73
CA SER A 73 15.25 -14.30 11.87
C SER A 73 15.24 -13.84 10.43
N ALA A 74 16.30 -14.11 9.67
CA ALA A 74 16.41 -13.68 8.28
C ALA A 74 15.26 -14.26 7.42
N PRO A 75 14.56 -13.42 6.63
CA PRO A 75 13.55 -13.87 5.70
C PRO A 75 14.11 -14.90 4.69
N PRO A 76 13.32 -15.93 4.34
CA PRO A 76 13.76 -16.96 3.40
C PRO A 76 14.09 -16.38 2.03
N THR A 77 14.97 -17.06 1.29
CA THR A 77 15.36 -16.64 -0.06
C THR A 77 14.13 -16.59 -0.97
N GLY A 78 13.87 -15.44 -1.59
CA GLY A 78 12.73 -15.26 -2.49
C GLY A 78 12.74 -13.90 -3.18
N VAL A 79 11.99 -13.80 -4.28
CA VAL A 79 11.88 -12.56 -5.06
C VAL A 79 10.72 -11.73 -4.55
N GLY A 80 11.00 -10.51 -4.09
CA GLY A 80 9.99 -9.57 -3.63
C GLY A 80 9.15 -10.07 -2.45
N ASN A 81 9.66 -11.02 -1.68
CA ASN A 81 8.90 -11.69 -0.63
C ASN A 81 8.91 -10.96 0.73
N VAL A 82 9.63 -9.85 0.84
CA VAL A 82 9.58 -8.95 1.99
C VAL A 82 8.89 -7.67 1.56
N PHE A 83 7.73 -7.37 2.11
CA PHE A 83 6.96 -6.17 1.79
C PHE A 83 6.75 -5.32 3.03
N ILE A 84 7.17 -4.07 2.94
CA ILE A 84 7.10 -3.06 3.99
C ILE A 84 6.12 -1.98 3.52
N ARG A 85 5.12 -1.65 4.34
CA ARG A 85 4.19 -0.56 4.03
C ARG A 85 3.86 0.29 5.24
N ARG A 86 3.65 1.58 5.03
CA ARG A 86 3.06 2.47 6.03
C ARG A 86 1.54 2.31 6.05
N VAL A 87 0.98 2.32 7.24
CA VAL A 87 -0.46 2.43 7.49
C VAL A 87 -0.65 3.44 8.61
N THR A 88 -0.87 4.68 8.23
CA THR A 88 -1.00 5.80 9.15
C THR A 88 -2.30 5.68 9.96
N ALA A 89 -2.21 5.89 11.27
CA ALA A 89 -3.38 5.90 12.14
C ALA A 89 -4.32 7.05 11.75
N LYS A 90 -5.59 6.74 11.51
CA LYS A 90 -6.61 7.73 11.07
C LYS A 90 -7.27 8.40 12.30
N THR A 91 -6.45 8.80 13.28
CA THR A 91 -6.90 9.43 14.52
C THR A 91 -6.08 10.68 14.81
N GLN A 92 -6.67 11.67 15.44
CA GLN A 92 -5.96 12.84 15.93
C GLN A 92 -5.32 12.51 17.28
N ALA A 93 -3.99 12.61 17.37
CA ALA A 93 -3.24 12.35 18.61
C ALA A 93 -3.00 13.63 19.43
N SER A 94 -3.12 14.82 18.83
CA SER A 94 -2.87 16.09 19.50
C SER A 94 -4.14 16.69 20.06
N ASP A 95 -4.12 17.06 21.34
CA ASP A 95 -5.13 17.88 22.00
C ASP A 95 -4.58 19.29 22.17
N TYR A 96 -5.34 20.29 21.74
CA TYR A 96 -4.99 21.71 21.89
C TYR A 96 -5.79 22.32 23.03
N VAL A 97 -5.13 22.52 24.15
CA VAL A 97 -5.76 23.11 25.33
C VAL A 97 -5.74 24.65 25.23
N GLU A 98 -6.83 25.31 25.59
CA GLU A 98 -6.92 26.76 25.58
C GLU A 98 -5.86 27.38 26.53
N ASN A 99 -5.16 28.39 26.03
CA ASN A 99 -4.05 29.09 26.71
C ASN A 99 -2.76 28.26 26.91
N ASP A 100 -2.63 27.09 26.29
CA ASP A 100 -1.36 26.36 26.26
C ASP A 100 -0.43 26.85 25.13
N ALA A 101 0.86 26.52 25.23
CA ALA A 101 1.84 26.95 24.26
C ALA A 101 1.62 26.23 22.91
N PHE A 102 1.24 26.99 21.88
CA PHE A 102 1.11 26.49 20.52
C PHE A 102 2.48 26.48 19.83
N THR A 103 3.08 25.31 19.68
CA THR A 103 4.40 25.20 19.05
C THR A 103 4.30 24.94 17.55
N ALA A 104 5.20 25.55 16.78
CA ALA A 104 5.29 25.30 15.33
C ALA A 104 5.52 23.80 15.02
N ALA A 105 6.32 23.12 15.85
CA ALA A 105 6.59 21.69 15.70
C ALA A 105 5.32 20.83 15.85
N THR A 106 4.43 21.15 16.79
CA THR A 106 3.16 20.42 16.94
C THR A 106 2.26 20.60 15.74
N LEU A 107 2.18 21.82 15.20
CA LEU A 107 1.41 22.09 14.00
C LEU A 107 2.00 21.35 12.79
N GLU A 108 3.31 21.42 12.59
CA GLU A 108 4.00 20.76 11.50
C GLU A 108 3.79 19.24 11.55
N ASN A 109 3.94 18.60 12.71
CA ASN A 109 3.69 17.18 12.89
C ASN A 109 2.25 16.78 12.54
N ASN A 110 1.26 17.61 12.89
CA ASN A 110 -0.14 17.34 12.54
C ASN A 110 -0.41 17.51 11.04
N LEU A 111 0.19 18.49 10.38
CA LEU A 111 0.11 18.65 8.94
C LEU A 111 0.78 17.48 8.20
N ASP A 112 1.93 17.03 8.69
CA ASP A 112 2.62 15.84 8.18
C ASP A 112 1.74 14.60 8.35
N HIS A 113 1.10 14.42 9.51
CA HIS A 113 0.18 13.31 9.75
C HIS A 113 -1.02 13.31 8.78
N LEU A 114 -1.67 14.46 8.59
CA LEU A 114 -2.75 14.60 7.62
C LEU A 114 -2.29 14.31 6.18
N THR A 115 -1.09 14.75 5.82
CA THR A 115 -0.49 14.45 4.52
C THR A 115 -0.27 12.95 4.35
N GLN A 116 0.22 12.26 5.37
CA GLN A 116 0.40 10.80 5.36
C GLN A 116 -0.92 10.05 5.20
N ILE A 117 -1.96 10.45 5.94
CA ILE A 117 -3.31 9.88 5.80
C ILE A 117 -3.82 10.05 4.35
N THR A 118 -3.65 11.25 3.77
CA THR A 118 -4.09 11.53 2.40
C THR A 118 -3.35 10.66 1.39
N GLN A 119 -2.04 10.48 1.55
CA GLN A 119 -1.23 9.60 0.70
C GLN A 119 -1.67 8.12 0.81
N ASP A 120 -1.96 7.66 2.03
CA ASP A 120 -2.41 6.28 2.26
C ASP A 120 -3.82 6.06 1.66
N MET A 121 -4.72 7.05 1.81
CA MET A 121 -6.05 7.01 1.17
C MET A 121 -5.96 7.03 -0.36
N GLN A 122 -5.06 7.82 -0.94
CA GLN A 122 -4.87 7.86 -2.39
C GLN A 122 -4.46 6.49 -2.93
N GLU A 123 -3.58 5.77 -2.23
CA GLU A 123 -3.22 4.41 -2.65
C GLU A 123 -4.37 3.41 -2.57
N GLU A 124 -5.16 3.48 -1.50
CA GLU A 124 -6.33 2.63 -1.38
C GLU A 124 -7.29 2.89 -2.54
N ILE A 125 -7.50 4.17 -2.89
CA ILE A 125 -8.31 4.58 -4.04
C ILE A 125 -7.69 4.08 -5.36
N ASP A 126 -6.37 4.15 -5.51
CA ASP A 126 -5.69 3.71 -6.74
C ASP A 126 -5.79 2.19 -6.97
N ARG A 127 -6.03 1.42 -5.91
CA ARG A 127 -6.33 -0.01 -5.98
C ARG A 127 -7.81 -0.34 -6.17
N CYS A 128 -8.69 0.66 -6.01
CA CYS A 128 -10.11 0.46 -6.20
C CYS A 128 -10.45 0.41 -7.69
N PHE A 129 -11.52 -0.32 -7.99
CA PHE A 129 -12.16 -0.21 -9.29
C PHE A 129 -12.76 1.20 -9.44
N LYS A 130 -12.30 1.96 -10.43
CA LYS A 130 -12.75 3.32 -10.71
C LYS A 130 -13.43 3.42 -12.07
N LEU A 131 -14.37 4.32 -12.21
CA LEU A 131 -14.83 4.75 -13.52
C LEU A 131 -13.76 5.67 -14.13
N GLY A 132 -13.42 5.45 -15.40
CA GLY A 132 -12.48 6.27 -16.13
C GLY A 132 -12.83 7.76 -16.06
N SER A 133 -11.83 8.60 -15.89
CA SER A 133 -11.97 10.05 -16.00
C SER A 133 -12.41 10.42 -17.41
N VAL A 134 -13.08 11.58 -17.56
CA VAL A 134 -13.50 12.12 -18.88
C VAL A 134 -12.30 12.38 -19.80
N VAL A 135 -11.10 12.52 -19.23
CA VAL A 135 -9.83 12.59 -19.97
C VAL A 135 -9.30 11.16 -20.09
N PRO A 136 -9.04 10.65 -21.31
CA PRO A 136 -8.49 9.31 -21.45
C PRO A 136 -7.11 9.26 -20.81
N ASP A 137 -7.05 8.65 -19.62
CA ASP A 137 -5.81 8.26 -18.99
C ASP A 137 -5.53 6.81 -19.36
N ALA A 138 -4.32 6.52 -19.79
CA ALA A 138 -3.89 5.21 -20.29
C ALA A 138 -3.68 4.17 -19.19
N GLY A 139 -4.38 4.27 -18.08
CA GLY A 139 -4.29 3.36 -16.94
C GLY A 139 -5.37 2.29 -16.96
N SER A 140 -4.95 1.05 -16.93
CA SER A 140 -5.76 -0.16 -17.13
C SER A 140 -6.71 -0.55 -15.99
N THR A 141 -6.78 0.22 -14.90
CA THR A 141 -7.67 -0.06 -13.75
C THR A 141 -9.00 0.68 -13.79
N GLU A 142 -9.24 1.50 -14.82
CA GLU A 142 -10.44 2.34 -14.91
C GLU A 142 -11.42 1.80 -15.95
N ALA A 143 -12.69 1.68 -15.56
CA ALA A 143 -13.75 1.46 -16.55
C ALA A 143 -13.98 2.72 -17.38
N SER A 144 -14.32 2.56 -18.67
CA SER A 144 -14.72 3.69 -19.52
C SER A 144 -15.78 4.56 -18.85
N SER A 145 -15.58 5.88 -18.86
CA SER A 145 -16.56 6.86 -18.37
C SER A 145 -17.81 6.92 -19.24
N VAL A 146 -17.73 6.46 -20.50
CA VAL A 146 -18.85 6.51 -21.46
C VAL A 146 -19.85 5.40 -21.16
N VAL A 147 -21.06 5.78 -20.81
CA VAL A 147 -22.15 4.82 -20.47
C VAL A 147 -22.41 3.85 -21.62
N ALA A 148 -22.31 4.29 -22.89
CA ALA A 148 -22.51 3.46 -24.05
C ALA A 148 -21.50 2.29 -24.14
N ASP A 149 -20.26 2.53 -23.69
CA ASP A 149 -19.21 1.51 -23.72
C ASP A 149 -19.36 0.47 -22.61
N ARG A 150 -20.08 0.81 -21.54
CA ARG A 150 -20.30 -0.07 -20.38
C ARG A 150 -21.65 -0.79 -20.41
N LYS A 151 -22.62 -0.24 -21.15
CA LYS A 151 -23.98 -0.79 -21.20
C LYS A 151 -23.97 -2.19 -21.82
N ASN A 152 -24.58 -3.15 -21.14
CA ASN A 152 -24.67 -4.55 -21.55
C ASN A 152 -23.32 -5.26 -21.71
N LYS A 153 -22.28 -4.81 -20.99
CA LYS A 153 -20.95 -5.43 -20.95
C LYS A 153 -20.77 -6.21 -19.66
N LEU A 154 -19.98 -7.26 -19.71
CA LEU A 154 -19.49 -7.98 -18.54
C LEU A 154 -18.09 -7.45 -18.15
N PHE A 155 -17.84 -7.42 -16.86
CA PHE A 155 -16.51 -7.20 -16.34
C PHE A 155 -15.68 -8.47 -16.51
N ALA A 156 -14.47 -8.32 -17.06
CA ALA A 156 -13.52 -9.40 -17.30
C ALA A 156 -12.11 -8.93 -17.01
N PHE A 157 -11.18 -9.87 -16.91
CA PHE A 157 -9.76 -9.59 -16.96
C PHE A 157 -9.23 -10.01 -18.32
N ASP A 158 -8.36 -9.22 -18.93
CA ASP A 158 -7.72 -9.55 -20.19
C ASP A 158 -6.56 -10.56 -19.99
N ALA A 159 -5.83 -10.88 -21.06
CA ALA A 159 -4.73 -11.83 -21.03
C ALA A 159 -3.54 -11.35 -20.16
N SER A 160 -3.43 -10.07 -19.89
CA SER A 160 -2.42 -9.47 -19.01
C SER A 160 -2.87 -9.44 -17.54
N GLY A 161 -4.11 -9.81 -17.26
CA GLY A 161 -4.73 -9.69 -15.95
C GLY A 161 -5.29 -8.30 -15.64
N ASP A 162 -5.33 -7.43 -16.65
CA ASP A 162 -5.88 -6.09 -16.53
C ASP A 162 -7.40 -6.12 -16.66
N PHE A 163 -8.05 -5.19 -15.97
CA PHE A 163 -9.49 -5.08 -16.01
C PHE A 163 -9.96 -4.61 -17.39
N SER A 164 -10.92 -5.34 -17.96
CA SER A 164 -11.53 -5.01 -19.25
C SER A 164 -13.04 -5.19 -19.24
N VAL A 165 -13.73 -4.57 -20.20
CA VAL A 165 -15.15 -4.78 -20.45
C VAL A 165 -15.29 -5.52 -21.78
N THR A 166 -15.91 -6.70 -21.76
CA THR A 166 -16.10 -7.47 -22.97
C THR A 166 -17.36 -7.02 -23.71
N SER A 167 -17.31 -7.03 -25.05
CA SER A 167 -18.44 -6.65 -25.90
C SER A 167 -19.47 -7.78 -26.06
N GLU A 168 -19.13 -9.00 -25.69
CA GLU A 168 -19.99 -10.14 -25.82
C GLU A 168 -20.17 -10.84 -24.48
N VAL A 169 -21.43 -11.10 -24.09
CA VAL A 169 -21.75 -12.27 -23.30
C VAL A 169 -21.41 -13.44 -24.22
N GLY A 170 -20.12 -13.76 -24.33
CA GLY A 170 -19.70 -14.96 -25.00
C GLY A 170 -20.53 -16.07 -24.41
N THR A 171 -21.18 -16.84 -25.24
CA THR A 171 -21.95 -18.01 -24.82
C THR A 171 -21.03 -18.76 -23.85
N VAL A 172 -21.30 -18.67 -22.56
CA VAL A 172 -20.66 -19.53 -21.58
C VAL A 172 -21.17 -20.91 -21.98
N LYS A 173 -20.43 -21.58 -22.86
CA LYS A 173 -20.61 -23.00 -23.09
C LYS A 173 -20.19 -23.65 -21.78
N GLY A 174 -21.11 -23.61 -20.82
CA GLY A 174 -21.00 -24.45 -19.65
C GLY A 174 -20.97 -25.87 -20.17
N ASN A 175 -19.80 -26.47 -20.12
CA ASN A 175 -19.65 -27.91 -20.32
C ASN A 175 -20.15 -28.56 -19.01
N TRP A 176 -21.48 -28.51 -18.81
CA TRP A 176 -22.18 -29.33 -17.84
C TRP A 176 -22.40 -30.67 -18.53
N ALA A 177 -21.34 -31.45 -18.63
CA ALA A 177 -21.50 -32.87 -18.91
C ALA A 177 -22.16 -33.52 -17.71
N ALA A 178 -23.33 -34.07 -17.94
CA ALA A 178 -24.07 -34.91 -16.99
C ALA A 178 -23.29 -36.17 -16.62
#